data_5bd3850f4a62967a4955255913670d1d
#
_entry.id   5bd3850f4a62967a4955255913670d1d
#
_cell.length_a   1.000
_cell.length_b   1.000
_cell.length_c   1.000
_cell.angle_alpha   90.00
_cell.angle_beta   90.00
_cell.angle_gamma   90.00
#
_symmetry.space_group_name_H-M   'P 1'
#
loop_
_entity.id
_entity.type
_entity.pdbx_description
1 polymer ?
#
loop_
_entity_poly.entity_id
_entity_poly.type
_entity_poly.pdbx_seq_one_letter_code
_entity_poly.pdbx_strand_id
1 'polypeptide(L)'
;RDYYASRGLGDVYKRQEQIEAIFTRFELLEKRVPTPGELKTAFDEATGKITPATEAEENGQPFYKAYAEFTETMGRLNDWTKATYTKFNSLRKHLEAFNKNLTFDEINEVTLQKFITSLHKADLRNTTISKNMSFLRWFLRWAHHKGYNPSNVHETFKPKFKGADGNAKEIIYLEWEELFNLYSFKFPPSRSSLEAVRDVFCFCCFTGLRYSDVAKLRRSDVKKDYISVVTQKTVDGLIIELNKYSRAILKKYENIGLPNDKALPVISNVKMNEHLKVMGEMAGIDEPTRVVYFKGNVRHEEVLPKYALLTTHCGRRTFIINALRLGVPAEVIMKWTGHSDYKAMKPYIKIVDKLKVAEMDKFNKFPIPRKKGK
;
A
#
# COMPACT_ATOMS: atom_id res chain seq x y z
N ARG A 1 -32.32 -28.09 64.42
CA ARG A 1 -30.83 -28.17 64.11
C ARG A 1 -30.55 -29.28 63.10
N ASP A 2 -31.32 -30.36 63.03
CA ASP A 2 -31.04 -31.49 62.09
C ASP A 2 -31.40 -31.24 60.62
N TYR A 3 -32.26 -30.26 60.34
CA TYR A 3 -32.71 -29.96 58.99
C TYR A 3 -31.58 -29.30 58.12
N TYR A 4 -30.63 -28.59 58.75
CA TYR A 4 -29.48 -27.99 58.05
C TYR A 4 -28.32 -28.97 57.82
N ALA A 5 -28.16 -29.96 58.70
CA ALA A 5 -27.16 -31.00 58.58
C ALA A 5 -27.46 -31.97 57.43
N SER A 6 -28.76 -32.34 57.22
CA SER A 6 -29.14 -33.22 56.12
C SER A 6 -29.03 -32.59 54.74
N ARG A 7 -29.22 -31.25 54.60
CA ARG A 7 -28.97 -30.52 53.35
C ARG A 7 -27.49 -30.49 53.00
N GLY A 8 -26.61 -30.27 53.97
CA GLY A 8 -25.12 -30.25 53.70
C GLY A 8 -24.60 -31.60 53.27
N LEU A 9 -25.08 -32.71 53.80
CA LEU A 9 -24.67 -34.06 53.36
C LEU A 9 -25.20 -34.40 51.96
N GLY A 10 -26.42 -34.04 51.59
CA GLY A 10 -26.95 -34.22 50.23
C GLY A 10 -26.16 -33.45 49.15
N ASP A 11 -25.71 -32.27 49.48
CA ASP A 11 -24.87 -31.47 48.57
C ASP A 11 -23.45 -32.05 48.40
N VAL A 12 -22.89 -32.67 49.45
CA VAL A 12 -21.57 -33.34 49.36
C VAL A 12 -21.66 -34.60 48.50
N TYR A 13 -22.71 -35.43 48.67
CA TYR A 13 -22.91 -36.64 47.84
C TYR A 13 -23.13 -36.27 46.35
N LYS A 14 -23.92 -35.25 46.06
CA LYS A 14 -24.10 -34.77 44.68
C LYS A 14 -22.79 -34.30 44.04
N ARG A 15 -21.96 -33.61 44.79
CA ARG A 15 -20.64 -33.15 44.27
C ARG A 15 -19.72 -34.33 44.04
N GLN A 16 -19.73 -35.35 44.91
CA GLN A 16 -18.91 -36.53 44.72
C GLN A 16 -19.33 -37.33 43.50
N GLU A 17 -20.62 -37.53 43.28
CA GLU A 17 -21.18 -38.18 42.09
C GLU A 17 -20.81 -37.46 40.78
N GLN A 18 -20.84 -36.13 40.79
CA GLN A 18 -20.42 -35.33 39.65
C GLN A 18 -18.90 -35.46 39.36
N ILE A 19 -18.06 -35.48 40.38
CA ILE A 19 -16.62 -35.69 40.24
C ILE A 19 -16.34 -37.08 39.69
N GLU A 20 -16.97 -38.12 40.17
CA GLU A 20 -16.81 -39.51 39.70
C GLU A 20 -17.25 -39.65 38.22
N ALA A 21 -18.34 -38.99 37.83
CA ALA A 21 -18.81 -38.99 36.46
C ALA A 21 -17.81 -38.30 35.51
N ILE A 22 -17.15 -37.23 35.98
CA ILE A 22 -16.11 -36.52 35.20
C ILE A 22 -14.87 -37.43 35.05
N PHE A 23 -14.42 -38.07 36.11
CA PHE A 23 -13.32 -39.03 36.05
C PHE A 23 -13.60 -40.17 35.06
N THR A 24 -14.76 -40.79 35.14
CA THR A 24 -15.20 -41.87 34.26
C THR A 24 -15.21 -41.42 32.79
N ARG A 25 -15.66 -40.20 32.55
CA ARG A 25 -15.61 -39.59 31.18
C ARG A 25 -14.20 -39.51 30.64
N PHE A 26 -13.22 -38.99 31.39
CA PHE A 26 -11.85 -38.91 30.98
C PHE A 26 -11.20 -40.27 30.75
N GLU A 27 -11.48 -41.25 31.61
CA GLU A 27 -10.99 -42.62 31.47
C GLU A 27 -11.55 -43.33 30.22
N LEU A 28 -12.85 -43.17 29.97
CA LEU A 28 -13.49 -43.86 28.82
C LEU A 28 -13.22 -43.19 27.49
N LEU A 29 -13.24 -41.85 27.40
CA LEU A 29 -13.11 -41.13 26.14
C LEU A 29 -11.65 -40.79 25.81
N GLU A 30 -10.87 -40.37 26.82
CA GLU A 30 -9.49 -39.90 26.60
C GLU A 30 -8.43 -40.93 27.05
N LYS A 31 -8.86 -42.03 27.70
CA LYS A 31 -7.99 -43.12 28.19
C LYS A 31 -6.86 -42.64 29.09
N ARG A 32 -7.10 -41.58 29.86
CA ARG A 32 -6.15 -40.97 30.79
C ARG A 32 -6.86 -40.45 32.04
N VAL A 33 -6.10 -40.20 33.11
CA VAL A 33 -6.58 -39.54 34.30
C VAL A 33 -6.52 -38.03 34.12
N PRO A 34 -7.58 -37.26 34.47
CA PRO A 34 -7.57 -35.81 34.37
C PRO A 34 -6.57 -35.19 35.37
N THR A 35 -5.94 -34.10 34.99
CA THR A 35 -5.15 -33.28 35.88
C THR A 35 -6.09 -32.54 36.88
N PRO A 36 -5.60 -32.10 38.06
CA PRO A 36 -6.41 -31.35 39.03
C PRO A 36 -7.06 -30.08 38.44
N GLY A 37 -6.37 -29.43 37.44
CA GLY A 37 -6.89 -28.25 36.72
C GLY A 37 -8.06 -28.60 35.81
N GLU A 38 -7.93 -29.67 35.03
CA GLU A 38 -8.97 -30.15 34.11
C GLU A 38 -10.21 -30.65 34.92
N LEU A 39 -9.97 -31.34 36.01
CA LEU A 39 -11.04 -31.79 36.88
C LEU A 39 -11.82 -30.62 37.50
N LYS A 40 -11.10 -29.57 37.94
CA LYS A 40 -11.74 -28.36 38.49
C LYS A 40 -12.54 -27.64 37.42
N THR A 41 -12.00 -27.46 36.22
CA THR A 41 -12.73 -26.79 35.12
C THR A 41 -13.98 -27.55 34.72
N ALA A 42 -13.90 -28.88 34.54
CA ALA A 42 -15.04 -29.72 34.19
C ALA A 42 -16.09 -29.76 35.30
N PHE A 43 -15.68 -29.67 36.57
CA PHE A 43 -16.61 -29.59 37.70
C PHE A 43 -17.30 -28.23 37.81
N ASP A 44 -16.58 -27.13 37.58
CA ASP A 44 -17.12 -25.78 37.58
C ASP A 44 -18.11 -25.57 36.41
N GLU A 45 -17.88 -26.22 35.27
CA GLU A 45 -18.82 -26.32 34.14
C GLU A 45 -20.07 -27.14 34.49
N ALA A 46 -19.92 -28.36 35.05
CA ALA A 46 -21.01 -29.23 35.42
C ALA A 46 -21.90 -28.64 36.52
N THR A 47 -21.34 -27.75 37.34
CA THR A 47 -22.08 -27.06 38.43
C THR A 47 -22.63 -25.69 38.03
N GLY A 48 -22.44 -25.27 36.75
CA GLY A 48 -22.91 -23.98 36.22
C GLY A 48 -22.22 -22.75 36.83
N LYS A 49 -21.05 -22.95 37.47
CA LYS A 49 -20.23 -21.85 37.99
C LYS A 49 -19.43 -21.16 36.89
N ILE A 50 -19.09 -21.92 35.85
CA ILE A 50 -18.59 -21.43 34.57
C ILE A 50 -19.62 -21.94 33.57
N THR A 51 -20.26 -21.06 32.82
CA THR A 51 -20.96 -21.45 31.60
C THR A 51 -19.89 -22.11 30.72
N PRO A 52 -20.12 -23.38 30.25
CA PRO A 52 -19.20 -23.93 29.25
C PRO A 52 -19.06 -22.86 28.17
N ALA A 53 -17.84 -22.38 27.95
CA ALA A 53 -17.58 -21.60 26.77
C ALA A 53 -18.17 -22.41 25.63
N THR A 54 -19.27 -21.95 25.06
CA THR A 54 -19.84 -22.59 23.89
C THR A 54 -18.63 -22.77 22.96
N GLU A 55 -18.50 -23.92 22.27
CA GLU A 55 -17.40 -24.19 21.33
C GLU A 55 -17.14 -22.99 20.38
N ALA A 56 -18.10 -22.06 20.25
CA ALA A 56 -18.00 -20.76 19.61
C ALA A 56 -17.12 -19.74 20.37
N GLU A 57 -16.89 -19.87 21.68
CA GLU A 57 -16.03 -18.96 22.47
C GLU A 57 -14.60 -19.51 22.65
N GLU A 58 -14.40 -20.84 22.68
CA GLU A 58 -13.05 -21.44 22.62
C GLU A 58 -12.45 -21.43 21.21
N ASN A 59 -13.26 -21.49 20.16
CA ASN A 59 -12.87 -21.21 18.79
C ASN A 59 -12.87 -19.70 18.49
N GLY A 60 -12.32 -18.88 19.38
CA GLY A 60 -12.27 -17.44 19.30
C GLY A 60 -12.27 -16.95 17.85
N GLN A 61 -13.43 -16.58 17.37
CA GLN A 61 -13.79 -16.08 16.03
C GLN A 61 -12.93 -16.70 14.93
N PRO A 62 -13.31 -17.86 14.36
CA PRO A 62 -12.50 -18.56 13.37
C PRO A 62 -12.06 -17.63 12.23
N PHE A 63 -12.90 -16.65 11.88
CA PHE A 63 -12.63 -15.66 10.84
C PHE A 63 -11.42 -14.78 11.17
N TYR A 64 -11.38 -14.13 12.33
CA TYR A 64 -10.27 -13.23 12.70
C TYR A 64 -9.02 -13.98 13.13
N LYS A 65 -9.14 -15.19 13.64
CA LYS A 65 -8.02 -16.09 13.90
C LYS A 65 -7.39 -16.53 12.59
N ALA A 66 -8.19 -16.96 11.63
CA ALA A 66 -7.74 -17.29 10.28
C ALA A 66 -7.15 -16.06 9.55
N TYR A 67 -7.71 -14.86 9.78
CA TYR A 67 -7.16 -13.62 9.24
C TYR A 67 -5.75 -13.32 9.80
N ALA A 68 -5.53 -13.54 11.09
CA ALA A 68 -4.21 -13.38 11.71
C ALA A 68 -3.22 -14.41 11.14
N GLU A 69 -3.62 -15.69 11.05
CA GLU A 69 -2.82 -16.75 10.42
C GLU A 69 -2.46 -16.42 8.97
N PHE A 70 -3.43 -15.94 8.18
CA PHE A 70 -3.20 -15.49 6.81
C PHE A 70 -2.15 -14.40 6.73
N THR A 71 -2.30 -13.35 7.56
CA THR A 71 -1.36 -12.22 7.52
C THR A 71 0.05 -12.63 7.94
N GLU A 72 0.18 -13.54 8.89
CA GLU A 72 1.47 -14.07 9.31
C GLU A 72 2.09 -14.98 8.24
N THR A 73 1.32 -15.96 7.76
CA THR A 73 1.79 -16.94 6.77
C THR A 73 2.15 -16.28 5.46
N MET A 74 1.24 -15.45 4.90
CA MET A 74 1.48 -14.78 3.63
C MET A 74 2.51 -13.67 3.76
N GLY A 75 2.61 -13.07 4.95
CA GLY A 75 3.63 -12.09 5.25
C GLY A 75 5.03 -12.67 5.22
N ARG A 76 5.22 -13.86 5.81
CA ARG A 76 6.50 -14.60 5.76
C ARG A 76 6.79 -15.12 4.35
N LEU A 77 5.80 -15.72 3.70
CA LEU A 77 5.97 -16.33 2.37
C LEU A 77 6.34 -15.31 1.28
N ASN A 78 5.86 -14.07 1.41
CA ASN A 78 6.05 -13.02 0.41
C ASN A 78 6.92 -11.86 0.92
N ASP A 79 7.67 -12.04 2.00
CA ASP A 79 8.56 -11.05 2.58
C ASP A 79 7.90 -9.65 2.72
N TRP A 80 6.72 -9.61 3.35
CA TRP A 80 5.97 -8.37 3.45
C TRP A 80 6.72 -7.29 4.23
N THR A 81 6.75 -6.12 3.67
CA THR A 81 7.23 -4.94 4.37
C THR A 81 6.24 -4.49 5.46
N LYS A 82 6.72 -3.73 6.45
CA LYS A 82 5.87 -3.10 7.48
C LYS A 82 4.67 -2.35 6.87
N ALA A 83 4.90 -1.67 5.74
CA ALA A 83 3.84 -0.96 5.02
C ALA A 83 2.76 -1.89 4.46
N THR A 84 3.09 -3.12 4.08
CA THR A 84 2.12 -4.12 3.63
C THR A 84 1.29 -4.62 4.80
N TYR A 85 1.91 -4.98 5.92
CA TYR A 85 1.19 -5.33 7.16
C TYR A 85 0.22 -4.22 7.60
N THR A 86 0.64 -2.95 7.53
CA THR A 86 -0.23 -1.80 7.87
C THR A 86 -1.51 -1.77 7.01
N LYS A 87 -1.44 -2.13 5.73
CA LYS A 87 -2.62 -2.18 4.85
C LYS A 87 -3.60 -3.27 5.28
N PHE A 88 -3.11 -4.47 5.61
CA PHE A 88 -3.95 -5.56 6.10
C PHE A 88 -4.52 -5.26 7.49
N ASN A 89 -3.74 -4.63 8.37
CA ASN A 89 -4.24 -4.17 9.67
C ASN A 89 -5.34 -3.10 9.51
N SER A 90 -5.24 -2.23 8.50
CA SER A 90 -6.30 -1.26 8.19
C SER A 90 -7.58 -1.96 7.73
N LEU A 91 -7.47 -2.98 6.84
CA LEU A 91 -8.61 -3.79 6.43
C LEU A 91 -9.24 -4.50 7.63
N ARG A 92 -8.43 -5.11 8.51
CA ARG A 92 -8.92 -5.76 9.73
C ARG A 92 -9.74 -4.80 10.59
N LYS A 93 -9.25 -3.58 10.83
CA LYS A 93 -10.00 -2.56 11.57
C LYS A 93 -11.35 -2.23 10.94
N HIS A 94 -11.42 -2.16 9.60
CA HIS A 94 -12.69 -1.94 8.90
C HIS A 94 -13.65 -3.14 9.05
N LEU A 95 -13.14 -4.37 9.00
CA LEU A 95 -13.93 -5.58 9.22
C LEU A 95 -14.45 -5.66 10.66
N GLU A 96 -13.60 -5.41 11.67
CA GLU A 96 -13.98 -5.39 13.08
C GLU A 96 -15.00 -4.28 13.41
N ALA A 97 -14.86 -3.11 12.76
CA ALA A 97 -15.84 -2.02 12.88
C ALA A 97 -17.20 -2.37 12.23
N PHE A 98 -17.19 -3.20 11.18
CA PHE A 98 -18.39 -3.69 10.51
C PHE A 98 -19.09 -4.78 11.34
N ASN A 99 -18.39 -5.83 11.74
CA ASN A 99 -18.88 -6.91 12.57
C ASN A 99 -17.71 -7.56 13.34
N LYS A 100 -17.68 -7.39 14.68
CA LYS A 100 -16.66 -7.99 15.54
C LYS A 100 -16.72 -9.52 15.59
N ASN A 101 -17.91 -10.08 15.36
CA ASN A 101 -18.20 -11.51 15.46
C ASN A 101 -18.44 -12.13 14.07
N LEU A 102 -17.79 -11.62 13.04
CA LEU A 102 -17.94 -12.11 11.67
C LEU A 102 -17.47 -13.57 11.58
N THR A 103 -18.29 -14.43 10.98
CA THR A 103 -17.99 -15.84 10.72
C THR A 103 -17.88 -16.12 9.23
N PHE A 104 -17.27 -17.25 8.83
CA PHE A 104 -17.20 -17.64 7.43
C PHE A 104 -18.57 -18.00 6.83
N ASP A 105 -19.49 -18.53 7.64
CA ASP A 105 -20.85 -18.89 7.19
C ASP A 105 -21.66 -17.64 6.82
N GLU A 106 -21.34 -16.49 7.42
CA GLU A 106 -21.96 -15.21 7.07
C GLU A 106 -21.37 -14.60 5.79
N ILE A 107 -20.24 -15.10 5.29
CA ILE A 107 -19.59 -14.54 4.10
C ILE A 107 -20.31 -14.95 2.82
N ASN A 108 -21.22 -14.07 2.39
CA ASN A 108 -21.97 -14.16 1.15
C ASN A 108 -22.02 -12.79 0.44
N GLU A 109 -22.61 -12.72 -0.74
CA GLU A 109 -22.69 -11.48 -1.53
C GLU A 109 -23.41 -10.34 -0.79
N VAL A 110 -24.47 -10.68 -0.02
CA VAL A 110 -25.25 -9.70 0.75
C VAL A 110 -24.40 -9.08 1.86
N THR A 111 -23.65 -9.90 2.59
CA THR A 111 -22.76 -9.44 3.65
C THR A 111 -21.62 -8.58 3.08
N LEU A 112 -21.04 -8.98 1.93
CA LEU A 112 -20.01 -8.17 1.28
C LEU A 112 -20.56 -6.84 0.75
N GLN A 113 -21.80 -6.79 0.27
CA GLN A 113 -22.47 -5.53 -0.08
C GLN A 113 -22.69 -4.63 1.15
N LYS A 114 -23.14 -5.21 2.28
CA LYS A 114 -23.26 -4.48 3.56
C LYS A 114 -21.91 -3.94 4.01
N PHE A 115 -20.85 -4.71 3.89
CA PHE A 115 -19.49 -4.26 4.20
C PHE A 115 -19.06 -3.10 3.29
N ILE A 116 -19.29 -3.16 1.98
CA ILE A 116 -19.03 -2.04 1.07
C ILE A 116 -19.82 -0.80 1.50
N THR A 117 -21.10 -0.96 1.87
CA THR A 117 -21.94 0.13 2.36
C THR A 117 -21.36 0.75 3.65
N SER A 118 -20.82 -0.06 4.57
CA SER A 118 -20.14 0.45 5.78
C SER A 118 -18.90 1.26 5.44
N LEU A 119 -18.11 0.85 4.43
CA LEU A 119 -16.95 1.59 3.96
C LEU A 119 -17.34 2.94 3.29
N HIS A 120 -18.47 2.98 2.60
CA HIS A 120 -19.03 4.24 2.09
C HIS A 120 -19.49 5.17 3.22
N LYS A 121 -20.13 4.62 4.26
CA LYS A 121 -20.51 5.40 5.46
C LYS A 121 -19.28 5.93 6.21
N ALA A 122 -18.16 5.23 6.14
CA ALA A 122 -16.86 5.71 6.66
C ALA A 122 -16.18 6.74 5.72
N ASP A 123 -16.90 7.27 4.75
CA ASP A 123 -16.50 8.33 3.82
C ASP A 123 -15.26 7.99 2.94
N LEU A 124 -15.02 6.69 2.68
CA LEU A 124 -13.90 6.25 1.89
C LEU A 124 -14.14 6.46 0.38
N ARG A 125 -13.08 6.86 -0.32
CA ARG A 125 -13.10 6.96 -1.79
C ARG A 125 -13.19 5.57 -2.43
N ASN A 126 -13.87 5.47 -3.56
CA ASN A 126 -14.03 4.21 -4.32
C ASN A 126 -12.71 3.50 -4.61
N THR A 127 -11.63 4.24 -4.87
CA THR A 127 -10.28 3.67 -5.06
C THR A 127 -9.75 2.97 -3.81
N THR A 128 -10.09 3.46 -2.62
CA THR A 128 -9.73 2.86 -1.34
C THR A 128 -10.57 1.61 -1.06
N ILE A 129 -11.89 1.70 -1.31
CA ILE A 129 -12.81 0.56 -1.16
C ILE A 129 -12.42 -0.57 -2.10
N SER A 130 -12.13 -0.29 -3.37
CA SER A 130 -11.66 -1.28 -4.35
C SER A 130 -10.40 -2.03 -3.89
N LYS A 131 -9.44 -1.32 -3.28
CA LYS A 131 -8.23 -1.94 -2.72
C LYS A 131 -8.54 -2.82 -1.51
N ASN A 132 -9.38 -2.36 -0.58
CA ASN A 132 -9.80 -3.16 0.56
C ASN A 132 -10.51 -4.44 0.11
N MET A 133 -11.40 -4.35 -0.88
CA MET A 133 -12.07 -5.51 -1.46
C MET A 133 -11.08 -6.47 -2.15
N SER A 134 -10.04 -5.96 -2.79
CA SER A 134 -8.99 -6.80 -3.40
C SER A 134 -8.19 -7.57 -2.34
N PHE A 135 -7.86 -6.95 -1.21
CA PHE A 135 -7.18 -7.61 -0.09
C PHE A 135 -8.09 -8.62 0.60
N LEU A 136 -9.36 -8.28 0.82
CA LEU A 136 -10.36 -9.19 1.39
C LEU A 136 -10.54 -10.43 0.50
N ARG A 137 -10.67 -10.24 -0.82
CA ARG A 137 -10.76 -11.37 -1.77
C ARG A 137 -9.53 -12.27 -1.74
N TRP A 138 -8.34 -11.71 -1.56
CA TRP A 138 -7.12 -12.51 -1.42
C TRP A 138 -7.17 -13.37 -0.16
N PHE A 139 -7.56 -12.78 0.97
CA PHE A 139 -7.76 -13.51 2.22
C PHE A 139 -8.82 -14.61 2.08
N LEU A 140 -10.01 -14.29 1.54
CA LEU A 140 -11.09 -15.26 1.38
C LEU A 140 -10.72 -16.43 0.45
N ARG A 141 -9.95 -16.18 -0.60
CA ARG A 141 -9.40 -17.23 -1.47
C ARG A 141 -8.44 -18.14 -0.71
N TRP A 142 -7.55 -17.57 0.06
CA TRP A 142 -6.62 -18.34 0.90
C TRP A 142 -7.38 -19.17 1.94
N ALA A 143 -8.37 -18.59 2.61
CA ALA A 143 -9.20 -19.28 3.59
C ALA A 143 -10.01 -20.43 2.94
N HIS A 144 -10.48 -20.23 1.71
CA HIS A 144 -11.16 -21.29 0.95
C HIS A 144 -10.21 -22.46 0.65
N HIS A 145 -8.99 -22.19 0.18
CA HIS A 145 -7.97 -23.23 -0.05
C HIS A 145 -7.54 -23.96 1.23
N LYS A 146 -7.65 -23.32 2.38
CA LYS A 146 -7.39 -23.93 3.70
C LYS A 146 -8.59 -24.73 4.25
N GLY A 147 -9.73 -24.68 3.61
CA GLY A 147 -10.97 -25.32 4.07
C GLY A 147 -11.70 -24.54 5.18
N TYR A 148 -11.26 -23.32 5.54
CA TYR A 148 -11.91 -22.48 6.54
C TYR A 148 -13.18 -21.79 6.01
N ASN A 149 -13.17 -21.45 4.72
CA ASN A 149 -14.27 -20.78 4.04
C ASN A 149 -14.93 -21.73 3.03
N PRO A 150 -16.15 -22.23 3.27
CA PRO A 150 -16.83 -23.10 2.32
C PRO A 150 -17.31 -22.36 1.07
N SER A 151 -17.48 -21.02 1.16
CA SER A 151 -18.01 -20.19 0.09
C SER A 151 -16.93 -19.83 -0.95
N ASN A 152 -17.29 -19.83 -2.22
CA ASN A 152 -16.46 -19.33 -3.32
C ASN A 152 -16.81 -17.88 -3.72
N VAL A 153 -17.48 -17.13 -2.87
CA VAL A 153 -17.94 -15.74 -3.13
C VAL A 153 -16.80 -14.81 -3.58
N HIS A 154 -15.58 -15.12 -3.19
CA HIS A 154 -14.37 -14.40 -3.63
C HIS A 154 -14.13 -14.49 -5.15
N GLU A 155 -14.70 -15.45 -5.83
CA GLU A 155 -14.61 -15.62 -7.28
C GLU A 155 -15.80 -14.98 -8.00
N THR A 156 -17.00 -15.11 -7.45
CA THR A 156 -18.26 -14.66 -8.06
C THR A 156 -18.50 -13.17 -7.83
N PHE A 157 -18.26 -12.67 -6.63
CA PHE A 157 -18.52 -11.28 -6.27
C PHE A 157 -17.39 -10.34 -6.71
N LYS A 158 -17.60 -9.64 -7.82
CA LYS A 158 -16.64 -8.69 -8.43
C LYS A 158 -17.27 -7.30 -8.61
N PRO A 159 -17.50 -6.55 -7.52
CA PRO A 159 -18.13 -5.24 -7.61
C PRO A 159 -17.24 -4.28 -8.42
N LYS A 160 -17.89 -3.48 -9.27
CA LYS A 160 -17.25 -2.40 -10.01
C LYS A 160 -17.44 -1.09 -9.27
N PHE A 161 -16.38 -0.30 -9.16
CA PHE A 161 -16.40 1.00 -8.49
C PHE A 161 -16.09 2.10 -9.51
N LYS A 162 -16.98 3.08 -9.65
CA LYS A 162 -16.75 4.23 -10.53
C LYS A 162 -15.45 4.95 -10.17
N GLY A 163 -14.62 5.26 -11.16
CA GLY A 163 -13.36 5.98 -10.98
C GLY A 163 -12.28 5.22 -10.19
N ALA A 164 -12.47 3.91 -9.93
CA ALA A 164 -11.44 3.08 -9.33
C ALA A 164 -10.44 2.54 -10.37
N ASP A 165 -10.83 2.52 -11.63
CA ASP A 165 -9.97 2.17 -12.75
C ASP A 165 -8.91 3.27 -12.90
N GLY A 166 -7.63 2.90 -12.85
CA GLY A 166 -6.49 3.84 -12.83
C GLY A 166 -6.42 4.84 -13.99
N ASN A 167 -7.31 4.73 -14.98
CA ASN A 167 -7.39 5.60 -16.17
C ASN A 167 -7.98 7.00 -15.90
N ALA A 168 -8.66 7.21 -14.77
CA ALA A 168 -9.34 8.47 -14.43
C ALA A 168 -8.49 9.41 -13.57
N LYS A 169 -7.27 9.00 -13.19
CA LYS A 169 -6.44 9.77 -12.27
C LYS A 169 -5.53 10.72 -13.03
N GLU A 170 -5.71 12.01 -12.82
CA GLU A 170 -4.77 13.01 -13.33
C GLU A 170 -3.35 12.75 -12.81
N ILE A 171 -2.38 12.79 -13.72
CA ILE A 171 -0.99 12.55 -13.40
C ILE A 171 -0.33 13.91 -13.15
N ILE A 172 -0.04 14.20 -11.90
CA ILE A 172 0.67 15.40 -11.50
C ILE A 172 2.16 15.24 -11.75
N TYR A 173 2.74 16.17 -12.51
CA TYR A 173 4.15 16.26 -12.86
C TYR A 173 4.51 17.73 -13.09
N LEU A 174 5.77 18.06 -13.17
CA LEU A 174 6.25 19.40 -13.52
C LEU A 174 6.53 19.51 -15.01
N GLU A 175 6.02 20.57 -15.61
CA GLU A 175 6.46 20.98 -16.94
C GLU A 175 7.94 21.37 -16.89
N TRP A 176 8.59 21.48 -18.06
CA TRP A 176 10.01 21.77 -18.13
C TRP A 176 10.35 23.12 -17.48
N GLU A 177 9.57 24.15 -17.76
CA GLU A 177 9.74 25.48 -17.19
C GLU A 177 9.55 25.48 -15.66
N GLU A 178 8.52 24.79 -15.15
CA GLU A 178 8.28 24.66 -13.72
C GLU A 178 9.42 23.95 -12.99
N LEU A 179 9.96 22.88 -13.63
CA LEU A 179 11.11 22.16 -13.08
C LEU A 179 12.34 23.07 -12.98
N PHE A 180 12.62 23.84 -14.03
CA PHE A 180 13.79 24.74 -14.03
C PHE A 180 13.61 25.93 -13.12
N ASN A 181 12.42 26.49 -13.03
CA ASN A 181 12.09 27.52 -12.05
C ASN A 181 12.35 27.00 -10.63
N LEU A 182 11.86 25.82 -10.30
CA LEU A 182 12.10 25.21 -8.98
C LEU A 182 13.59 24.90 -8.76
N TYR A 183 14.28 24.31 -9.75
CA TYR A 183 15.70 23.96 -9.65
C TYR A 183 16.60 25.17 -9.38
N SER A 184 16.32 26.30 -10.03
CA SER A 184 17.08 27.55 -9.87
C SER A 184 16.57 28.46 -8.76
N PHE A 185 15.45 28.12 -8.13
CA PHE A 185 14.82 28.95 -7.10
C PHE A 185 15.74 29.16 -5.90
N LYS A 186 15.93 30.41 -5.52
CA LYS A 186 16.73 30.80 -4.34
C LYS A 186 15.78 31.01 -3.15
N PHE A 187 15.90 30.17 -2.16
CA PHE A 187 15.12 30.33 -0.92
C PHE A 187 15.70 31.44 -0.05
N PRO A 188 14.85 32.20 0.68
CA PRO A 188 15.33 33.17 1.65
C PRO A 188 16.12 32.46 2.77
N PRO A 189 17.03 33.18 3.46
CA PRO A 189 17.88 32.57 4.51
C PRO A 189 17.08 31.86 5.60
N SER A 190 15.89 32.36 5.96
CA SER A 190 14.97 31.73 6.91
C SER A 190 14.40 30.37 6.45
N ARG A 191 14.54 30.03 5.18
CA ARG A 191 14.04 28.79 4.57
C ARG A 191 15.15 28.02 3.82
N SER A 192 16.40 28.27 4.14
CA SER A 192 17.57 27.64 3.48
C SER A 192 17.54 26.10 3.53
N SER A 193 16.94 25.51 4.57
CA SER A 193 16.76 24.06 4.67
C SER A 193 15.94 23.45 3.52
N LEU A 194 15.10 24.24 2.85
CA LEU A 194 14.33 23.78 1.69
C LEU A 194 15.21 23.54 0.45
N GLU A 195 16.41 24.11 0.39
CA GLU A 195 17.34 23.84 -0.73
C GLU A 195 17.70 22.36 -0.82
N ALA A 196 17.98 21.71 0.30
CA ALA A 196 18.28 20.30 0.33
C ALA A 196 17.08 19.44 -0.16
N VAL A 197 15.87 19.82 0.22
CA VAL A 197 14.63 19.15 -0.21
C VAL A 197 14.40 19.35 -1.70
N ARG A 198 14.60 20.57 -2.21
CA ARG A 198 14.56 20.90 -3.65
C ARG A 198 15.54 20.03 -4.44
N ASP A 199 16.79 19.99 -3.99
CA ASP A 199 17.85 19.27 -4.71
C ASP A 199 17.55 17.77 -4.77
N VAL A 200 17.08 17.16 -3.68
CA VAL A 200 16.66 15.75 -3.67
C VAL A 200 15.47 15.51 -4.61
N PHE A 201 14.48 16.39 -4.62
CA PHE A 201 13.33 16.27 -5.52
C PHE A 201 13.72 16.46 -6.98
N CYS A 202 14.50 17.49 -7.28
CA CYS A 202 15.03 17.73 -8.63
C CYS A 202 15.91 16.57 -9.11
N PHE A 203 16.68 15.95 -8.22
CA PHE A 203 17.45 14.75 -8.54
C PHE A 203 16.52 13.60 -8.98
N CYS A 204 15.37 13.38 -8.29
CA CYS A 204 14.36 12.45 -8.77
C CYS A 204 13.78 12.84 -10.14
N CYS A 205 13.61 14.15 -10.40
CA CYS A 205 13.12 14.65 -11.69
C CYS A 205 14.11 14.45 -12.83
N PHE A 206 15.42 14.42 -12.55
CA PHE A 206 16.47 14.25 -13.54
C PHE A 206 16.99 12.82 -13.71
N THR A 207 16.62 11.90 -12.82
CA THR A 207 17.10 10.51 -12.86
C THR A 207 15.96 9.48 -12.96
N GLY A 208 14.73 9.87 -12.65
CA GLY A 208 13.57 8.97 -12.59
C GLY A 208 13.56 8.03 -11.39
N LEU A 209 14.53 8.11 -10.48
CA LEU A 209 14.57 7.29 -9.27
C LEU A 209 13.35 7.53 -8.38
N ARG A 210 12.92 6.48 -7.69
CA ARG A 210 11.93 6.61 -6.61
C ARG A 210 12.59 7.27 -5.40
N TYR A 211 11.79 8.00 -4.62
CA TYR A 211 12.26 8.55 -3.34
C TYR A 211 12.95 7.48 -2.47
N SER A 212 12.38 6.27 -2.39
CA SER A 212 12.96 5.18 -1.59
C SER A 212 14.36 4.78 -2.01
N ASP A 213 14.64 4.86 -3.32
CA ASP A 213 15.92 4.49 -3.90
C ASP A 213 16.95 5.62 -3.67
N VAL A 214 16.52 6.88 -3.85
CA VAL A 214 17.36 8.06 -3.53
C VAL A 214 17.66 8.14 -2.03
N ALA A 215 16.71 7.80 -1.14
CA ALA A 215 16.92 7.79 0.30
C ALA A 215 17.99 6.79 0.77
N LYS A 216 18.30 5.78 -0.05
CA LYS A 216 19.31 4.75 0.22
C LYS A 216 20.56 4.90 -0.63
N LEU A 217 20.58 5.82 -1.59
CA LEU A 217 21.72 6.05 -2.48
C LEU A 217 22.95 6.41 -1.65
N ARG A 218 24.00 5.60 -1.77
CA ARG A 218 25.30 5.82 -1.14
C ARG A 218 26.27 6.45 -2.10
N ARG A 219 27.33 7.06 -1.60
CA ARG A 219 28.42 7.59 -2.45
C ARG A 219 29.09 6.49 -3.24
N SER A 220 29.23 5.29 -2.67
CA SER A 220 29.76 4.12 -3.36
C SER A 220 28.97 3.71 -4.60
N ASP A 221 27.67 4.06 -4.67
CA ASP A 221 26.81 3.77 -5.82
C ASP A 221 26.98 4.78 -6.95
N VAL A 222 27.57 5.96 -6.66
CA VAL A 222 27.81 7.03 -7.61
C VAL A 222 29.14 6.80 -8.33
N LYS A 223 29.08 6.65 -9.65
CA LYS A 223 30.25 6.54 -10.52
C LYS A 223 30.41 7.83 -11.33
N LYS A 224 31.51 7.94 -12.09
CA LYS A 224 31.81 9.14 -12.87
C LYS A 224 30.66 9.56 -13.79
N ASP A 225 30.07 8.60 -14.51
CA ASP A 225 29.09 8.87 -15.57
C ASP A 225 27.71 8.27 -15.30
N TYR A 226 27.55 7.46 -14.28
CA TYR A 226 26.30 6.78 -13.94
C TYR A 226 26.17 6.51 -12.44
N ILE A 227 24.97 6.18 -12.03
CA ILE A 227 24.68 5.59 -10.71
C ILE A 227 24.26 4.13 -10.91
N SER A 228 24.73 3.25 -10.01
CA SER A 228 24.36 1.84 -9.98
C SER A 228 23.56 1.58 -8.70
N VAL A 229 22.27 1.31 -8.84
CA VAL A 229 21.34 1.17 -7.71
C VAL A 229 20.64 -0.18 -7.78
N VAL A 230 20.67 -0.93 -6.70
CA VAL A 230 19.75 -2.07 -6.51
C VAL A 230 18.44 -1.54 -5.97
N THR A 231 17.35 -1.64 -6.76
CA THR A 231 16.06 -1.11 -6.34
C THR A 231 15.44 -1.96 -5.24
N GLN A 232 14.75 -1.32 -4.28
CA GLN A 232 14.09 -2.02 -3.18
C GLN A 232 12.92 -2.91 -3.61
N LYS A 233 12.31 -2.59 -4.76
CA LYS A 233 11.05 -3.21 -5.18
C LYS A 233 11.21 -4.38 -6.14
N THR A 234 12.27 -4.40 -6.94
CA THR A 234 12.45 -5.39 -8.01
C THR A 234 13.76 -6.16 -7.93
N VAL A 235 14.64 -5.82 -6.96
CA VAL A 235 15.98 -6.43 -6.76
C VAL A 235 16.91 -6.30 -7.99
N ASP A 236 16.43 -5.71 -9.09
CA ASP A 236 17.22 -5.52 -10.30
C ASP A 236 18.21 -4.38 -10.12
N GLY A 237 19.45 -4.58 -10.54
CA GLY A 237 20.45 -3.53 -10.64
C GLY A 237 20.07 -2.56 -11.75
N LEU A 238 19.82 -1.29 -11.41
CA LEU A 238 19.64 -0.21 -12.40
C LEU A 238 20.92 0.57 -12.60
N ILE A 239 21.28 0.75 -13.85
CA ILE A 239 22.30 1.72 -14.25
C ILE A 239 21.55 2.92 -14.84
N ILE A 240 21.82 4.10 -14.28
CA ILE A 240 21.20 5.36 -14.70
C ILE A 240 22.31 6.33 -15.01
N GLU A 241 22.41 6.72 -16.27
CA GLU A 241 23.40 7.69 -16.73
C GLU A 241 23.09 9.07 -16.16
N LEU A 242 24.14 9.77 -15.73
CA LEU A 242 24.05 11.08 -15.14
C LEU A 242 24.04 12.17 -16.22
N ASN A 243 23.02 13.00 -16.23
CA ASN A 243 23.01 14.24 -17.01
C ASN A 243 23.68 15.39 -16.24
N LYS A 244 23.89 16.55 -16.89
CA LYS A 244 24.57 17.70 -16.28
C LYS A 244 23.93 18.19 -14.98
N TYR A 245 22.60 18.11 -14.86
CA TYR A 245 21.87 18.59 -13.69
C TYR A 245 21.99 17.64 -12.51
N SER A 246 21.82 16.34 -12.73
CA SER A 246 22.01 15.33 -11.68
C SER A 246 23.45 15.29 -11.17
N ARG A 247 24.44 15.47 -12.06
CA ARG A 247 25.86 15.61 -11.66
C ARG A 247 26.10 16.87 -10.82
N ALA A 248 25.53 18.01 -11.20
CA ALA A 248 25.68 19.25 -10.43
C ALA A 248 25.10 19.11 -9.02
N ILE A 249 23.95 18.44 -8.89
CA ILE A 249 23.37 18.17 -7.57
C ILE A 249 24.30 17.27 -6.75
N LEU A 250 24.77 16.15 -7.28
CA LEU A 250 25.67 15.24 -6.55
C LEU A 250 26.97 15.93 -6.13
N LYS A 251 27.57 16.74 -7.04
CA LYS A 251 28.79 17.50 -6.76
C LYS A 251 28.61 18.46 -5.60
N LYS A 252 27.43 19.09 -5.44
CA LYS A 252 27.12 20.01 -4.31
C LYS A 252 27.26 19.31 -2.96
N TYR A 253 26.97 18.02 -2.88
CA TYR A 253 26.97 17.24 -1.63
C TYR A 253 28.20 16.30 -1.48
N GLU A 254 29.12 16.28 -2.45
CA GLU A 254 30.25 15.36 -2.49
C GLU A 254 31.14 15.43 -1.23
N ASN A 255 31.39 16.64 -0.75
CA ASN A 255 32.27 16.88 0.39
C ASN A 255 31.52 17.10 1.72
N ILE A 256 30.19 16.91 1.74
CA ILE A 256 29.37 17.09 2.94
C ILE A 256 29.26 15.75 3.66
N GLY A 257 29.72 15.65 4.91
CA GLY A 257 29.65 14.44 5.74
C GLY A 257 28.20 14.06 6.07
N LEU A 258 27.54 13.28 5.22
CA LEU A 258 26.18 12.81 5.45
C LEU A 258 26.17 11.47 6.20
N PRO A 259 25.21 11.22 7.12
CA PRO A 259 25.12 9.96 7.86
C PRO A 259 24.99 8.75 6.94
N ASN A 260 25.60 7.62 7.33
CA ASN A 260 25.54 6.34 6.62
C ASN A 260 26.02 6.39 5.16
N ASP A 261 27.02 7.22 4.87
CA ASP A 261 27.60 7.40 3.52
C ASP A 261 26.58 7.77 2.43
N LYS A 262 25.51 8.46 2.80
CA LYS A 262 24.49 8.89 1.84
C LYS A 262 25.06 9.88 0.82
N ALA A 263 24.60 9.73 -0.43
CA ALA A 263 24.97 10.67 -1.50
C ALA A 263 24.21 12.00 -1.41
N LEU A 264 23.00 12.02 -0.84
CA LEU A 264 22.11 13.17 -0.77
C LEU A 264 21.46 13.32 0.62
N PRO A 265 21.14 14.54 1.06
CA PRO A 265 20.55 14.82 2.37
C PRO A 265 19.04 14.55 2.40
N VAL A 266 18.64 13.28 2.31
CA VAL A 266 17.24 12.88 2.24
C VAL A 266 16.62 12.83 3.63
N ILE A 267 15.54 13.59 3.85
CA ILE A 267 14.69 13.54 5.05
C ILE A 267 13.53 12.57 4.86
N SER A 268 12.69 12.34 5.87
CA SER A 268 11.56 11.41 5.78
C SER A 268 10.57 11.77 4.67
N ASN A 269 9.91 10.76 4.07
CA ASN A 269 8.95 10.98 2.97
C ASN A 269 7.78 11.89 3.36
N VAL A 270 7.33 11.81 4.61
CA VAL A 270 6.25 12.68 5.11
C VAL A 270 6.71 14.13 5.07
N LYS A 271 7.88 14.44 5.66
CA LYS A 271 8.46 15.79 5.65
C LYS A 271 8.80 16.29 4.26
N MET A 272 9.31 15.39 3.37
CA MET A 272 9.54 15.74 1.97
C MET A 272 8.24 16.22 1.30
N ASN A 273 7.13 15.49 1.48
CA ASN A 273 5.86 15.85 0.86
C ASN A 273 5.27 17.15 1.43
N GLU A 274 5.46 17.42 2.72
CA GLU A 274 5.06 18.69 3.33
C GLU A 274 5.86 19.85 2.73
N HIS A 275 7.18 19.73 2.70
CA HIS A 275 8.06 20.75 2.16
C HIS A 275 7.91 20.98 0.66
N LEU A 276 7.61 19.93 -0.12
CA LEU A 276 7.33 20.05 -1.55
C LEU A 276 6.17 20.97 -1.85
N LYS A 277 5.13 20.95 -1.05
CA LYS A 277 3.99 21.86 -1.20
C LYS A 277 4.40 23.32 -0.94
N VAL A 278 5.12 23.54 0.15
CA VAL A 278 5.65 24.89 0.49
C VAL A 278 6.59 25.41 -0.59
N MET A 279 7.51 24.56 -1.08
CA MET A 279 8.44 24.95 -2.16
C MET A 279 7.72 25.27 -3.46
N GLY A 280 6.73 24.43 -3.81
CA GLY A 280 5.94 24.60 -5.03
C GLY A 280 5.16 25.91 -5.01
N GLU A 281 4.56 26.28 -3.86
CA GLU A 281 3.89 27.54 -3.65
C GLU A 281 4.87 28.72 -3.81
N MET A 282 6.03 28.66 -3.14
CA MET A 282 7.05 29.71 -3.24
C MET A 282 7.62 29.86 -4.64
N ALA A 283 7.70 28.78 -5.41
CA ALA A 283 8.19 28.78 -6.79
C ALA A 283 7.11 29.11 -7.83
N GLY A 284 5.88 29.45 -7.41
CA GLY A 284 4.78 29.82 -8.31
C GLY A 284 4.22 28.64 -9.14
N ILE A 285 4.27 27.41 -8.61
CA ILE A 285 3.68 26.23 -9.27
C ILE A 285 2.20 26.14 -8.88
N ASP A 286 1.41 27.12 -9.30
CA ASP A 286 0.04 27.35 -8.83
C ASP A 286 -1.04 27.05 -9.88
N GLU A 287 -0.69 26.48 -11.03
CA GLU A 287 -1.64 26.12 -12.09
C GLU A 287 -2.87 25.41 -11.50
N PRO A 288 -4.10 25.94 -11.76
CA PRO A 288 -5.33 25.31 -11.27
C PRO A 288 -5.48 23.90 -11.82
N THR A 289 -5.41 22.92 -10.94
CA THR A 289 -5.45 21.50 -11.31
C THR A 289 -6.72 20.85 -10.79
N ARG A 290 -7.47 20.25 -11.71
CA ARG A 290 -8.73 19.57 -11.42
C ARG A 290 -8.46 18.17 -10.89
N VAL A 291 -9.00 17.86 -9.71
CA VAL A 291 -8.96 16.52 -9.10
C VAL A 291 -10.36 15.94 -9.06
N VAL A 292 -10.57 14.82 -9.75
CA VAL A 292 -11.84 14.11 -9.78
C VAL A 292 -11.71 12.79 -9.03
N TYR A 293 -12.66 12.53 -8.14
CA TYR A 293 -12.77 11.24 -7.45
C TYR A 293 -14.25 10.88 -7.20
N PHE A 294 -14.50 9.64 -6.83
CA PHE A 294 -15.84 9.14 -6.56
C PHE A 294 -15.93 8.58 -5.14
N LYS A 295 -17.04 8.88 -4.48
CA LYS A 295 -17.53 8.23 -3.26
C LYS A 295 -18.90 7.64 -3.59
N GLY A 296 -19.01 6.31 -3.65
CA GLY A 296 -20.18 5.65 -4.18
C GLY A 296 -20.46 6.07 -5.64
N ASN A 297 -21.67 6.56 -5.88
CA ASN A 297 -22.10 7.08 -7.20
C ASN A 297 -21.83 8.58 -7.38
N VAL A 298 -21.47 9.28 -6.31
CA VAL A 298 -21.28 10.72 -6.32
C VAL A 298 -19.90 11.07 -6.87
N ARG A 299 -19.86 11.91 -7.90
CA ARG A 299 -18.65 12.50 -8.45
C ARG A 299 -18.30 13.74 -7.63
N HIS A 300 -17.10 13.74 -7.09
CA HIS A 300 -16.50 14.90 -6.45
C HIS A 300 -15.46 15.51 -7.36
N GLU A 301 -15.43 16.83 -7.41
CA GLU A 301 -14.49 17.59 -8.20
C GLU A 301 -13.96 18.75 -7.35
N GLU A 302 -12.65 18.86 -7.27
CA GLU A 302 -11.95 19.90 -6.56
C GLU A 302 -10.93 20.53 -7.50
N VAL A 303 -10.82 21.85 -7.49
CA VAL A 303 -9.76 22.56 -8.20
C VAL A 303 -8.76 23.04 -7.15
N LEU A 304 -7.55 22.53 -7.23
CA LEU A 304 -6.48 22.83 -6.28
C LEU A 304 -5.28 23.41 -7.04
N PRO A 305 -4.49 24.31 -6.44
CA PRO A 305 -3.24 24.74 -7.03
C PRO A 305 -2.30 23.53 -7.13
N LYS A 306 -1.56 23.43 -8.22
CA LYS A 306 -0.70 22.28 -8.55
C LYS A 306 0.29 21.94 -7.43
N TYR A 307 0.84 22.97 -6.76
CA TYR A 307 1.75 22.75 -5.62
C TYR A 307 1.13 21.92 -4.50
N ALA A 308 -0.17 22.07 -4.23
CA ALA A 308 -0.86 21.32 -3.18
C ALA A 308 -0.93 19.80 -3.46
N LEU A 309 -0.74 19.41 -4.71
CA LEU A 309 -0.78 18.04 -5.20
C LEU A 309 0.63 17.42 -5.35
N LEU A 310 1.70 18.19 -5.13
CA LEU A 310 3.06 17.69 -5.25
C LEU A 310 3.38 16.65 -4.19
N THR A 311 4.01 15.59 -4.65
CA THR A 311 4.54 14.51 -3.82
C THR A 311 5.89 14.07 -4.37
N THR A 312 6.69 13.36 -3.57
CA THR A 312 7.98 12.81 -4.03
C THR A 312 7.85 11.96 -5.30
N HIS A 313 6.70 11.28 -5.48
CA HIS A 313 6.46 10.49 -6.69
C HIS A 313 6.26 11.33 -7.95
N CYS A 314 5.90 12.62 -7.81
CA CYS A 314 5.83 13.54 -8.94
C CYS A 314 7.19 13.72 -9.62
N GLY A 315 8.31 13.65 -8.89
CA GLY A 315 9.65 13.72 -9.48
C GLY A 315 9.88 12.64 -10.53
N ARG A 316 9.56 11.40 -10.23
CA ARG A 316 9.66 10.31 -11.21
C ARG A 316 8.70 10.47 -12.41
N ARG A 317 7.49 10.97 -12.17
CA ARG A 317 6.53 11.26 -13.25
C ARG A 317 7.02 12.37 -14.16
N THR A 318 7.59 13.42 -13.57
CA THR A 318 8.25 14.53 -14.27
C THR A 318 9.35 14.01 -15.19
N PHE A 319 10.23 13.13 -14.68
CA PHE A 319 11.27 12.51 -15.51
C PHE A 319 10.68 11.78 -16.72
N ILE A 320 9.71 10.88 -16.48
CA ILE A 320 9.14 10.04 -17.53
C ILE A 320 8.48 10.88 -18.62
N ILE A 321 7.64 11.85 -18.23
CA ILE A 321 6.90 12.66 -19.20
C ILE A 321 7.83 13.58 -19.99
N ASN A 322 8.77 14.23 -19.32
CA ASN A 322 9.71 15.11 -20.00
C ASN A 322 10.68 14.33 -20.91
N ALA A 323 11.11 13.12 -20.50
CA ALA A 323 11.92 12.26 -21.36
C ALA A 323 11.15 11.80 -22.61
N LEU A 324 9.88 11.41 -22.46
CA LEU A 324 9.00 11.08 -23.61
C LEU A 324 8.82 12.30 -24.54
N ARG A 325 8.65 13.50 -23.99
CA ARG A 325 8.55 14.75 -24.77
C ARG A 325 9.83 15.10 -25.54
N LEU A 326 10.98 14.74 -24.97
CA LEU A 326 12.28 14.86 -25.65
C LEU A 326 12.49 13.79 -26.73
N GLY A 327 11.53 12.89 -26.95
CA GLY A 327 11.60 11.83 -27.94
C GLY A 327 12.42 10.61 -27.50
N VAL A 328 12.73 10.49 -26.21
CA VAL A 328 13.41 9.28 -25.69
C VAL A 328 12.46 8.08 -25.78
N PRO A 329 12.89 6.96 -26.39
CA PRO A 329 12.06 5.76 -26.51
C PRO A 329 11.59 5.24 -25.14
N ALA A 330 10.33 4.79 -25.08
CA ALA A 330 9.75 4.32 -23.84
C ALA A 330 10.54 3.16 -23.21
N GLU A 331 11.12 2.28 -24.03
CA GLU A 331 11.94 1.15 -23.61
C GLU A 331 13.21 1.59 -22.89
N VAL A 332 13.82 2.69 -23.31
CA VAL A 332 14.99 3.28 -22.65
C VAL A 332 14.60 3.87 -21.31
N ILE A 333 13.47 4.60 -21.26
CA ILE A 333 12.93 5.16 -20.02
C ILE A 333 12.59 4.04 -19.03
N MET A 334 12.04 2.93 -19.52
CA MET A 334 11.74 1.75 -18.69
C MET A 334 13.00 1.16 -18.05
N LYS A 335 14.10 1.08 -18.77
CA LYS A 335 15.39 0.63 -18.21
C LYS A 335 15.88 1.54 -17.08
N TRP A 336 15.86 2.86 -17.25
CA TRP A 336 16.24 3.81 -16.19
C TRP A 336 15.31 3.78 -14.98
N THR A 337 14.05 3.54 -15.24
CA THR A 337 13.03 3.58 -14.18
C THR A 337 12.73 2.21 -13.57
N GLY A 338 13.25 1.11 -14.13
CA GLY A 338 12.98 -0.26 -13.66
C GLY A 338 11.49 -0.62 -13.76
N HIS A 339 10.85 -0.29 -14.88
CA HIS A 339 9.52 -0.77 -15.21
C HIS A 339 9.62 -2.07 -16.02
N SER A 340 9.10 -3.15 -15.48
CA SER A 340 9.08 -4.46 -16.15
C SER A 340 7.91 -4.62 -17.12
N ASP A 341 6.82 -3.84 -16.95
CA ASP A 341 5.61 -3.95 -17.75
C ASP A 341 5.30 -2.63 -18.46
N TYR A 342 5.17 -2.70 -19.80
CA TYR A 342 4.76 -1.57 -20.65
C TYR A 342 3.40 -0.97 -20.24
N LYS A 343 2.53 -1.75 -19.60
CA LYS A 343 1.26 -1.23 -19.05
C LYS A 343 1.49 -0.08 -18.08
N ALA A 344 2.62 -0.09 -17.35
CA ALA A 344 2.98 1.00 -16.44
C ALA A 344 3.31 2.31 -17.18
N MET A 345 3.71 2.25 -18.46
CA MET A 345 4.04 3.42 -19.29
C MET A 345 2.82 4.02 -20.00
N LYS A 346 1.78 3.21 -20.27
CA LYS A 346 0.59 3.65 -21.01
C LYS A 346 -0.01 4.99 -20.52
N PRO A 347 -0.17 5.24 -19.21
CA PRO A 347 -0.74 6.50 -18.73
C PRO A 347 0.12 7.73 -19.13
N TYR A 348 1.43 7.59 -19.14
CA TYR A 348 2.36 8.67 -19.51
C TYR A 348 2.39 8.91 -21.02
N ILE A 349 2.38 7.84 -21.81
CA ILE A 349 2.34 7.91 -23.27
C ILE A 349 1.09 8.65 -23.73
N LYS A 350 -0.08 8.39 -23.11
CA LYS A 350 -1.33 9.11 -23.42
C LYS A 350 -1.22 10.63 -23.23
N ILE A 351 -0.43 11.09 -22.26
CA ILE A 351 -0.22 12.53 -22.03
C ILE A 351 0.57 13.14 -23.19
N VAL A 352 1.56 12.39 -23.67
CA VAL A 352 2.45 12.82 -24.73
C VAL A 352 1.84 12.62 -26.13
N ASP A 353 0.80 11.81 -26.28
CA ASP A 353 0.07 11.60 -27.54
C ASP A 353 -0.48 12.90 -28.17
N LYS A 354 -0.61 13.97 -27.40
CA LYS A 354 -0.91 15.31 -27.91
C LYS A 354 0.20 15.86 -28.84
N LEU A 355 1.41 15.28 -28.76
CA LEU A 355 2.55 15.62 -29.64
C LEU A 355 2.56 14.84 -30.97
N LYS A 356 1.59 13.95 -31.23
CA LYS A 356 1.54 13.14 -32.46
C LYS A 356 1.56 13.99 -33.72
N VAL A 357 0.93 15.16 -33.69
CA VAL A 357 0.92 16.10 -34.80
C VAL A 357 2.35 16.58 -35.11
N ALA A 358 3.07 17.03 -34.08
CA ALA A 358 4.46 17.47 -34.22
C ALA A 358 5.40 16.33 -34.64
N GLU A 359 5.12 15.09 -34.25
CA GLU A 359 5.90 13.93 -34.71
C GLU A 359 5.63 13.59 -36.18
N MET A 360 4.36 13.73 -36.61
CA MET A 360 4.01 13.54 -38.05
C MET A 360 4.68 14.60 -38.94
N ASP A 361 4.83 15.83 -38.45
CA ASP A 361 5.52 16.89 -39.17
C ASP A 361 7.00 16.59 -39.44
N LYS A 362 7.62 15.66 -38.72
CA LYS A 362 8.98 15.20 -39.02
C LYS A 362 9.08 14.55 -40.41
N PHE A 363 8.03 13.85 -40.84
CA PHE A 363 7.99 13.28 -42.21
C PHE A 363 8.00 14.34 -43.27
N ASN A 364 7.45 15.53 -43.04
CA ASN A 364 7.44 16.63 -43.97
C ASN A 364 8.86 17.21 -44.22
N LYS A 365 9.82 16.90 -43.33
CA LYS A 365 11.21 17.34 -43.43
C LYS A 365 12.10 16.39 -44.27
N PHE A 366 11.60 15.22 -44.66
CA PHE A 366 12.36 14.32 -45.53
C PHE A 366 12.38 14.87 -46.97
N PRO A 367 13.55 15.07 -47.58
CA PRO A 367 13.64 15.54 -48.95
C PRO A 367 13.11 14.46 -49.91
N ILE A 368 12.29 14.87 -50.85
CA ILE A 368 11.86 14.00 -51.94
C ILE A 368 13.09 13.62 -52.75
N PRO A 369 13.39 12.31 -52.97
CA PRO A 369 14.50 11.90 -53.79
C PRO A 369 14.36 12.49 -55.18
N ARG A 370 15.34 13.32 -55.61
CA ARG A 370 15.40 13.81 -57.01
C ARG A 370 15.54 12.59 -57.93
N LYS A 371 14.58 12.39 -58.84
CA LYS A 371 14.76 11.42 -59.91
C LYS A 371 16.03 11.78 -60.66
N LYS A 372 17.03 10.91 -60.64
CA LYS A 372 18.18 11.03 -61.57
C LYS A 372 17.59 10.96 -62.98
N GLY A 373 17.60 12.07 -63.70
CA GLY A 373 17.26 12.10 -65.11
C GLY A 373 18.13 11.09 -65.85
N LYS A 374 17.46 10.31 -66.72
CA LYS A 374 18.14 9.44 -67.67
C LYS A 374 18.90 10.28 -68.66
#